data_00ad401c3bf7a7bab6499b477c54bd4a
#
_entry.id   00ad401c3bf7a7bab6499b477c54bd4a
#
_cell.length_a   1.000
_cell.length_b   1.000
_cell.length_c   1.000
_cell.angle_alpha   90.00
_cell.angle_beta   90.00
_cell.angle_gamma   90.00
#
_symmetry.space_group_name_H-M   'P 1'
#
loop_
_entity.id
_entity.type
_entity.pdbx_description
1 polymer ?
#
loop_
_entity_poly.entity_id
_entity_poly.type
_entity_poly.pdbx_seq_one_letter_code
_entity_poly.pdbx_strand_id
1 'polypeptide(L)'
;ILCAGQEETYDFVEKLLIEVCELFPYKYFHMGGDEAIKGHGIWEKECPVCQAKMKELGIKKGKELQVYFNNRVNEILKKLGKTSIEWNDGIGDNTDADIVGHYWLLRSPSWIKAENNKKQCYRNKN
;
A
#
# COMPACT_ATOMS: atom_id res chain seq x y z
N ILE A 1 5.20 10.56 7.42
CA ILE A 1 4.29 9.43 7.17
C ILE A 1 2.87 9.82 7.60
N LEU A 2 1.84 9.40 6.85
CA LEU A 2 0.44 9.63 7.18
C LEU A 2 -0.02 8.67 8.29
N CYS A 3 -1.02 9.07 9.08
CA CYS A 3 -1.63 8.22 10.09
C CYS A 3 -2.55 7.19 9.42
N ALA A 4 -2.14 5.93 9.38
CA ALA A 4 -2.92 4.86 8.75
C ALA A 4 -4.16 4.43 9.58
N GLY A 5 -4.25 4.89 10.82
CA GLY A 5 -5.32 4.51 11.74
C GLY A 5 -6.56 5.39 11.71
N GLN A 6 -6.52 6.57 11.04
CA GLN A 6 -7.63 7.52 11.07
C GLN A 6 -8.29 7.69 9.70
N GLU A 7 -9.60 7.81 9.67
CA GLU A 7 -10.38 7.90 8.42
C GLU A 7 -10.12 9.20 7.65
N GLU A 8 -9.87 10.31 8.33
CA GLU A 8 -9.56 11.60 7.70
C GLU A 8 -8.33 11.55 6.80
N THR A 9 -7.40 10.60 7.06
CA THR A 9 -6.27 10.34 6.17
C THR A 9 -6.76 9.82 4.81
N TYR A 10 -7.72 8.92 4.80
CA TYR A 10 -8.26 8.36 3.56
C TYR A 10 -9.15 9.35 2.82
N ASP A 11 -9.90 10.18 3.53
CA ASP A 11 -10.66 11.29 2.95
C ASP A 11 -9.74 12.29 2.24
N PHE A 12 -8.60 12.60 2.87
CA PHE A 12 -7.57 13.45 2.26
C PHE A 12 -6.95 12.80 1.02
N VAL A 13 -6.57 11.53 1.13
CA VAL A 13 -5.98 10.77 0.01
C VAL A 13 -6.97 10.66 -1.15
N GLU A 14 -8.25 10.39 -0.87
CA GLU A 14 -9.29 10.31 -1.91
C GLU A 14 -9.42 11.62 -2.68
N LYS A 15 -9.52 12.76 -1.98
CA LYS A 15 -9.59 14.08 -2.62
C LYS A 15 -8.37 14.36 -3.48
N LEU A 16 -7.17 14.08 -2.95
CA LEU A 16 -5.92 14.24 -3.69
C LEU A 16 -5.90 13.36 -4.95
N LEU A 17 -6.29 12.08 -4.83
CA LEU A 17 -6.28 11.14 -5.95
C LEU A 17 -7.30 11.49 -7.03
N ILE A 18 -8.45 12.05 -6.69
CA ILE A 18 -9.42 12.58 -7.67
C ILE A 18 -8.73 13.60 -8.56
N GLU A 19 -8.10 14.61 -7.98
CA GLU A 19 -7.43 15.68 -8.74
C GLU A 19 -6.26 15.15 -9.57
N VAL A 20 -5.43 14.28 -8.98
CA VAL A 20 -4.26 13.72 -9.69
C VAL A 20 -4.71 12.80 -10.84
N CYS A 21 -5.75 11.99 -10.65
CA CYS A 21 -6.25 11.10 -11.70
C CYS A 21 -6.90 11.83 -12.88
N GLU A 22 -7.43 13.03 -12.66
CA GLU A 22 -7.90 13.92 -13.75
C GLU A 22 -6.73 14.44 -14.59
N LEU A 23 -5.61 14.79 -13.94
CA LEU A 23 -4.39 15.25 -14.64
C LEU A 23 -3.68 14.11 -15.39
N PHE A 24 -3.74 12.89 -14.86
CA PHE A 24 -3.08 11.70 -15.41
C PHE A 24 -4.11 10.62 -15.78
N PRO A 25 -4.74 10.69 -16.95
CA PRO A 25 -5.88 9.83 -17.32
C PRO A 25 -5.48 8.40 -17.68
N TYR A 26 -4.28 7.96 -17.34
CA TYR A 26 -3.78 6.62 -17.65
C TYR A 26 -4.40 5.55 -16.73
N LYS A 27 -4.46 4.31 -17.22
CA LYS A 27 -5.04 3.18 -16.49
C LYS A 27 -4.28 2.83 -15.20
N TYR A 28 -2.96 2.91 -15.22
CA TYR A 28 -2.12 2.49 -14.12
C TYR A 28 -1.70 3.67 -13.24
N PHE A 29 -1.75 3.49 -11.93
CA PHE A 29 -1.34 4.46 -10.94
C PHE A 29 -0.34 3.82 -9.96
N HIS A 30 0.86 4.37 -9.87
CA HIS A 30 1.88 3.87 -8.95
C HIS A 30 1.75 4.56 -7.59
N MET A 31 1.41 3.79 -6.55
CA MET A 31 1.19 4.29 -5.19
C MET A 31 2.50 4.50 -4.40
N GLY A 32 3.65 4.04 -4.91
CA GLY A 32 4.90 4.00 -4.15
C GLY A 32 4.94 2.82 -3.19
N GLY A 33 5.06 3.08 -1.88
CA GLY A 33 5.03 2.06 -0.82
C GLY A 33 6.40 1.51 -0.44
N ASP A 34 7.48 2.09 -0.99
CA ASP A 34 8.86 1.72 -0.74
C ASP A 34 9.39 2.27 0.60
N GLU A 35 10.35 1.57 1.17
CA GLU A 35 11.19 1.98 2.31
C GLU A 35 10.43 2.52 3.54
N ALA A 36 9.20 2.07 3.78
CA ALA A 36 8.36 2.55 4.88
C ALA A 36 8.77 2.06 6.29
N ILE A 37 9.91 1.36 6.41
CA ILE A 37 10.35 0.71 7.67
C ILE A 37 10.43 1.69 8.85
N LYS A 38 10.93 2.91 8.64
CA LYS A 38 10.97 3.94 9.69
C LYS A 38 9.57 4.36 10.13
N GLY A 39 8.65 4.44 9.18
CA GLY A 39 7.25 4.75 9.46
C GLY A 39 6.52 3.64 10.22
N HIS A 40 6.89 2.38 10.02
CA HIS A 40 6.35 1.26 10.80
C HIS A 40 6.61 1.45 12.30
N GLY A 41 7.81 1.89 12.68
CA GLY A 41 8.16 2.17 14.07
C GLY A 41 7.32 3.28 14.69
N ILE A 42 7.02 4.34 13.94
CA ILE A 42 6.14 5.43 14.38
C ILE A 42 4.73 4.91 14.64
N TRP A 43 4.16 4.13 13.71
CA TRP A 43 2.83 3.55 13.87
C TRP A 43 2.74 2.59 15.07
N GLU A 44 3.78 1.77 15.28
CA GLU A 44 3.81 0.77 16.35
C GLU A 44 4.00 1.38 17.74
N LYS A 45 4.77 2.48 17.87
CA LYS A 45 5.29 2.94 19.14
C LYS A 45 4.87 4.36 19.53
N GLU A 46 4.62 5.22 18.56
CA GLU A 46 4.48 6.65 18.78
C GLU A 46 3.08 7.19 18.46
N CYS A 47 2.33 6.53 17.57
CA CYS A 47 1.01 6.97 17.15
C CYS A 47 -0.11 6.19 17.86
N PRO A 48 -0.80 6.78 18.88
CA PRO A 48 -1.86 6.08 19.62
C PRO A 48 -3.02 5.65 18.72
N VAL A 49 -3.34 6.43 17.68
CA VAL A 49 -4.43 6.13 16.74
C VAL A 49 -4.08 4.90 15.89
N CYS A 50 -2.83 4.82 15.41
CA CYS A 50 -2.38 3.64 14.66
C CYS A 50 -2.32 2.40 15.56
N GLN A 51 -1.88 2.54 16.81
CA GLN A 51 -1.87 1.44 17.78
C GLN A 51 -3.29 0.92 18.08
N ALA A 52 -4.26 1.84 18.25
CA ALA A 52 -5.67 1.46 18.42
C ALA A 52 -6.22 0.72 17.20
N LYS A 53 -5.93 1.20 15.99
CA LYS A 53 -6.32 0.53 14.73
C LYS A 53 -5.65 -0.83 14.58
N MET A 54 -4.37 -0.95 14.89
CA MET A 54 -3.65 -2.23 14.87
C MET A 54 -4.30 -3.24 15.82
N LYS A 55 -4.69 -2.82 17.03
CA LYS A 55 -5.40 -3.66 18.00
C LYS A 55 -6.77 -4.10 17.48
N GLU A 56 -7.54 -3.18 16.91
CA GLU A 56 -8.86 -3.44 16.29
C GLU A 56 -8.76 -4.52 15.20
N LEU A 57 -7.73 -4.41 14.34
CA LEU A 57 -7.51 -5.31 13.20
C LEU A 57 -6.75 -6.60 13.56
N GLY A 58 -6.30 -6.77 14.81
CA GLY A 58 -5.46 -7.89 15.22
C GLY A 58 -4.05 -7.89 14.61
N ILE A 59 -3.58 -6.73 14.16
CA ILE A 59 -2.28 -6.52 13.53
C ILE A 59 -1.21 -6.31 14.61
N LYS A 60 -0.03 -6.92 14.40
CA LYS A 60 1.09 -6.83 15.35
C LYS A 60 2.28 -6.02 14.85
N LYS A 61 2.41 -5.85 13.53
CA LYS A 61 3.55 -5.19 12.90
C LYS A 61 3.11 -4.04 12.01
N GLY A 62 3.87 -2.96 12.01
CA GLY A 62 3.63 -1.80 11.15
C GLY A 62 3.64 -2.14 9.66
N LYS A 63 4.35 -3.19 9.25
CA LYS A 63 4.30 -3.73 7.89
C LYS A 63 2.89 -4.21 7.49
N GLU A 64 2.18 -4.86 8.41
CA GLU A 64 0.80 -5.32 8.17
C GLU A 64 -0.16 -4.12 8.10
N LEU A 65 0.09 -3.07 8.90
CA LEU A 65 -0.66 -1.83 8.83
C LEU A 65 -0.39 -1.06 7.53
N GLN A 66 0.84 -1.14 6.97
CA GLN A 66 1.14 -0.62 5.64
C GLN A 66 0.30 -1.33 4.57
N VAL A 67 0.21 -2.66 4.62
CA VAL A 67 -0.63 -3.43 3.69
C VAL A 67 -2.10 -3.01 3.81
N TYR A 68 -2.62 -2.85 5.02
CA TYR A 68 -3.96 -2.31 5.25
C TYR A 68 -4.13 -0.93 4.60
N PHE A 69 -3.18 -0.01 4.82
CA PHE A 69 -3.21 1.32 4.21
C PHE A 69 -3.22 1.24 2.68
N ASN A 70 -2.33 0.44 2.09
CA ASN A 70 -2.23 0.29 0.64
C ASN A 70 -3.51 -0.32 0.03
N ASN A 71 -4.12 -1.30 0.69
CA ASN A 71 -5.41 -1.86 0.26
C ASN A 71 -6.52 -0.80 0.28
N ARG A 72 -6.59 0.05 1.32
CA ARG A 72 -7.54 1.17 1.38
C ARG A 72 -7.35 2.17 0.23
N VAL A 73 -6.09 2.51 -0.09
CA VAL A 73 -5.76 3.38 -1.24
C VAL A 73 -6.11 2.69 -2.56
N ASN A 74 -5.88 1.38 -2.67
CA ASN A 74 -6.29 0.59 -3.83
C ASN A 74 -7.80 0.64 -4.07
N GLU A 75 -8.61 0.54 -3.02
CA GLU A 75 -10.08 0.66 -3.13
C GLU A 75 -10.49 2.03 -3.68
N ILE A 76 -9.84 3.12 -3.25
CA ILE A 76 -10.07 4.46 -3.78
C ILE A 76 -9.71 4.52 -5.28
N LEU A 77 -8.53 4.05 -5.64
CA LEU A 77 -8.07 4.03 -7.04
C LEU A 77 -8.97 3.19 -7.94
N LYS A 78 -9.49 2.06 -7.44
CA LYS A 78 -10.47 1.24 -8.17
C LYS A 78 -11.76 1.98 -8.46
N LYS A 79 -12.28 2.75 -7.52
CA LYS A 79 -13.46 3.61 -7.73
C LYS A 79 -13.20 4.67 -8.81
N LEU A 80 -11.95 5.13 -8.94
CA LEU A 80 -11.50 6.08 -9.96
C LEU A 80 -11.12 5.38 -11.30
N GLY A 81 -11.38 4.08 -11.45
CA GLY A 81 -11.10 3.30 -12.66
C GLY A 81 -9.63 3.00 -12.91
N LYS A 82 -8.78 3.10 -11.86
CA LYS A 82 -7.34 2.86 -11.95
C LYS A 82 -6.96 1.45 -11.51
N THR A 83 -5.83 0.98 -12.01
CA THR A 83 -5.14 -0.22 -11.52
C THR A 83 -3.92 0.22 -10.72
N SER A 84 -3.85 -0.19 -9.47
CA SER A 84 -2.77 0.18 -8.55
C SER A 84 -1.49 -0.59 -8.84
N ILE A 85 -0.36 0.11 -8.79
CA ILE A 85 0.98 -0.48 -8.78
C ILE A 85 1.67 -0.06 -7.48
N GLU A 86 2.40 -0.96 -6.83
CA GLU A 86 3.25 -0.62 -5.69
C GLU A 86 4.62 -1.29 -5.79
N TRP A 87 5.62 -0.71 -5.11
CA TRP A 87 6.91 -1.34 -4.98
C TRP A 87 6.81 -2.66 -4.20
N ASN A 88 7.59 -3.66 -4.60
CA ASN A 88 7.49 -5.02 -4.04
C ASN A 88 7.80 -5.11 -2.54
N ASP A 89 8.55 -4.18 -1.97
CA ASP A 89 8.78 -4.10 -0.53
C ASP A 89 7.56 -3.54 0.24
N GLY A 90 6.61 -2.90 -0.42
CA GLY A 90 5.27 -2.56 0.10
C GLY A 90 4.35 -3.77 0.25
N ILE A 91 4.52 -4.81 -0.57
CA ILE A 91 3.65 -6.00 -0.63
C ILE A 91 3.82 -6.90 0.59
N GLY A 92 2.71 -7.43 1.10
CA GLY A 92 2.64 -8.39 2.21
C GLY A 92 1.63 -9.50 1.94
N ASP A 93 1.47 -10.41 2.91
CA ASP A 93 0.62 -11.61 2.76
C ASP A 93 -0.85 -11.26 2.45
N ASN A 94 -1.37 -10.16 2.99
CA ASN A 94 -2.76 -9.71 2.85
C ASN A 94 -2.93 -8.56 1.85
N THR A 95 -1.95 -8.33 0.97
CA THR A 95 -2.09 -7.34 -0.12
C THR A 95 -3.17 -7.79 -1.10
N ASP A 96 -4.04 -6.88 -1.52
CA ASP A 96 -5.09 -7.16 -2.51
C ASP A 96 -4.53 -7.77 -3.79
N ALA A 97 -5.23 -8.78 -4.31
CA ALA A 97 -4.74 -9.59 -5.44
C ALA A 97 -4.65 -8.81 -6.76
N ASP A 98 -5.35 -7.69 -6.87
CA ASP A 98 -5.38 -6.82 -8.04
C ASP A 98 -4.35 -5.70 -8.01
N ILE A 99 -3.62 -5.52 -6.91
CA ILE A 99 -2.45 -4.65 -6.85
C ILE A 99 -1.30 -5.29 -7.63
N VAL A 100 -0.71 -4.53 -8.54
CA VAL A 100 0.44 -4.96 -9.34
C VAL A 100 1.72 -4.65 -8.60
N GLY A 101 2.55 -5.66 -8.34
CA GLY A 101 3.87 -5.48 -7.72
C GLY A 101 4.91 -5.01 -8.75
N HIS A 102 5.58 -3.89 -8.46
CA HIS A 102 6.72 -3.40 -9.21
C HIS A 102 8.00 -3.80 -8.48
N TYR A 103 8.81 -4.64 -9.14
CA TYR A 103 9.98 -5.25 -8.52
C TYR A 103 11.23 -4.39 -8.67
N TRP A 104 11.89 -4.07 -7.53
CA TRP A 104 13.16 -3.35 -7.50
C TRP A 104 14.17 -3.93 -6.50
N LEU A 105 13.70 -4.53 -5.39
CA LEU A 105 14.56 -5.12 -4.36
C LEU A 105 14.66 -6.64 -4.49
N LEU A 106 15.89 -7.15 -4.63
CA LEU A 106 16.22 -8.57 -4.84
C LEU A 106 15.87 -9.51 -3.65
N ARG A 107 15.49 -8.99 -2.48
CA ARG A 107 15.41 -9.78 -1.23
C ARG A 107 14.11 -9.66 -0.44
N SER A 108 12.99 -9.32 -1.07
CA SER A 108 11.73 -9.34 -0.34
C SER A 108 11.07 -10.72 -0.43
N PRO A 109 10.98 -11.49 0.68
CA PRO A 109 10.30 -12.80 0.69
C PRO A 109 8.82 -12.72 0.30
N SER A 110 8.21 -11.56 0.47
CA SER A 110 6.78 -11.33 0.16
C SER A 110 6.48 -11.34 -1.32
N TRP A 111 7.41 -10.97 -2.21
CA TRP A 111 7.14 -11.03 -3.64
C TRP A 111 7.11 -12.48 -4.17
N ILE A 112 7.91 -13.39 -3.61
CA ILE A 112 7.89 -14.82 -3.96
C ILE A 112 6.50 -15.39 -3.68
N LYS A 113 5.90 -15.01 -2.54
CA LYS A 113 4.52 -15.39 -2.21
C LYS A 113 3.50 -14.72 -3.13
N ALA A 114 3.71 -13.46 -3.50
CA ALA A 114 2.85 -12.75 -4.45
C ALA A 114 2.87 -13.39 -5.85
N GLU A 115 4.04 -13.82 -6.33
CA GLU A 115 4.20 -14.56 -7.58
C GLU A 115 3.47 -15.92 -7.54
N ASN A 116 3.61 -16.64 -6.44
CA ASN A 116 2.91 -17.92 -6.20
C ASN A 116 1.37 -17.74 -6.12
N ASN A 117 0.89 -16.56 -5.72
CA ASN A 117 -0.53 -16.23 -5.68
C ASN A 117 -1.06 -15.67 -7.02
N LYS A 118 -0.32 -15.81 -8.12
CA LYS A 118 -0.66 -15.32 -9.47
C LYS A 118 -0.86 -13.79 -9.54
N LYS A 119 -0.27 -13.02 -8.64
CA LYS A 119 -0.25 -11.57 -8.72
C LYS A 119 0.66 -11.15 -9.87
N GLN A 120 0.20 -10.20 -10.68
CA GLN A 120 1.02 -9.63 -11.76
C GLN A 120 2.21 -8.89 -11.14
N CYS A 121 3.43 -9.24 -11.56
CA CYS A 121 4.65 -8.58 -11.14
C CYS A 121 5.43 -8.10 -12.37
N TYR A 122 5.71 -6.81 -12.44
CA TYR A 122 6.56 -6.24 -13.49
C TYR A 122 8.00 -6.17 -12.99
N ARG A 123 8.91 -6.80 -13.73
CA ARG A 123 10.36 -6.70 -13.52
C ARG A 123 10.93 -5.56 -14.35
N ASN A 124 11.68 -4.66 -13.71
CA ASN A 124 12.57 -3.79 -14.47
C ASN A 124 13.61 -4.67 -15.17
N LYS A 125 13.60 -4.71 -16.49
CA LYS A 125 14.70 -5.28 -17.28
C LYS A 125 15.74 -4.18 -17.43
N ASN A 126 16.80 -4.25 -16.64
CA ASN A 126 18.04 -3.51 -16.93
C ASN A 126 18.78 -4.21 -18.07
#